data_f19cf44387de43feffc9926922312c31
#
_entry.id   f19cf44387de43feffc9926922312c31
#
_cell.length_a   1.000
_cell.length_b   1.000
_cell.length_c   1.000
_cell.angle_alpha   90.00
_cell.angle_beta   90.00
_cell.angle_gamma   90.00
#
_symmetry.space_group_name_H-M   'P 1'
#
loop_
_entity.id
_entity.type
_entity.pdbx_description
1 polymer ?
#
loop_
_entity_poly.entity_id
_entity_poly.type
_entity_poly.pdbx_seq_one_letter_code
_entity_poly.pdbx_strand_id
1 'polypeptide(L)'
;VNAPLLKLEHSLHALVSFGVMPLFALSNAGVRLSVIGEALASPVSLGVALGLVVGKMLGITAFSAAAVRLGLAALPSGVTWRALHGAAWLGGIGFTMSLFIAGLAFGDSPLLDAAKIAVLGASTVAGLIGFVILRRSPAVTAEQGVPDEGQRNGAERSTDDGARAVGS
;
A
#
# COMPACT_ATOMS: atom_id res chain seq x y z
N VAL A 1 13.75 9.50 -24.60
CA VAL A 1 12.44 9.89 -25.19
C VAL A 1 11.49 10.14 -24.03
N ASN A 2 11.30 11.42 -23.67
CA ASN A 2 10.36 11.79 -22.62
C ASN A 2 8.94 11.63 -23.16
N ALA A 3 8.29 10.52 -22.85
CA ALA A 3 6.90 10.30 -23.23
C ALA A 3 6.03 11.41 -22.61
N PRO A 4 5.22 12.13 -23.43
CA PRO A 4 4.35 13.21 -22.93
C PRO A 4 3.37 12.70 -21.86
N LEU A 5 3.06 11.40 -21.87
CA LEU A 5 2.24 10.70 -20.88
C LEU A 5 2.82 10.77 -19.45
N LEU A 6 4.13 10.55 -19.30
CA LEU A 6 4.82 10.64 -18.00
C LEU A 6 4.82 12.06 -17.41
N LYS A 7 4.92 13.09 -18.27
CA LYS A 7 4.83 14.49 -17.83
C LYS A 7 3.42 14.83 -17.37
N LEU A 8 2.40 14.33 -18.09
CA LEU A 8 1.00 14.54 -17.74
C LEU A 8 0.66 13.81 -16.43
N GLU A 9 1.10 12.57 -16.29
CA GLU A 9 0.94 11.80 -15.06
C GLU A 9 1.55 12.52 -13.86
N HIS A 10 2.77 13.03 -14.00
CA HIS A 10 3.49 13.71 -12.91
C HIS A 10 2.82 15.03 -12.51
N SER A 11 2.29 15.81 -13.47
CA SER A 11 1.58 17.06 -13.16
C SER A 11 0.18 16.83 -12.60
N LEU A 12 -0.52 15.78 -13.05
CA LEU A 12 -1.84 15.40 -12.54
C LEU A 12 -1.76 14.73 -11.18
N HIS A 13 -0.67 14.02 -10.88
CA HIS A 13 -0.49 13.31 -9.62
C HIS A 13 -0.60 14.24 -8.41
N ALA A 14 0.03 15.42 -8.45
CA ALA A 14 -0.05 16.40 -7.38
C ALA A 14 -1.48 16.95 -7.22
N LEU A 15 -2.15 17.29 -8.32
CA LEU A 15 -3.53 17.79 -8.31
C LEU A 15 -4.50 16.73 -7.76
N VAL A 16 -4.37 15.50 -8.21
CA VAL A 16 -5.22 14.39 -7.74
C VAL A 16 -4.95 14.09 -6.27
N SER A 17 -3.69 13.96 -5.87
CA SER A 17 -3.34 13.57 -4.50
C SER A 17 -3.65 14.63 -3.46
N PHE A 18 -3.43 15.91 -3.77
CA PHE A 18 -3.61 17.01 -2.80
C PHE A 18 -4.90 17.82 -3.01
N GLY A 19 -5.55 17.70 -4.16
CA GLY A 19 -6.81 18.37 -4.46
C GLY A 19 -7.99 17.42 -4.48
N VAL A 20 -8.04 16.54 -5.47
CA VAL A 20 -9.22 15.69 -5.72
C VAL A 20 -9.45 14.67 -4.59
N MET A 21 -8.40 13.99 -4.14
CA MET A 21 -8.51 12.96 -3.08
C MET A 21 -8.99 13.52 -1.74
N PRO A 22 -8.44 14.64 -1.20
CA PRO A 22 -8.95 15.23 0.03
C PRO A 22 -10.39 15.77 -0.11
N LEU A 23 -10.71 16.37 -1.26
CA LEU A 23 -12.07 16.87 -1.51
C LEU A 23 -13.08 15.72 -1.58
N PHE A 24 -12.74 14.65 -2.29
CA PHE A 24 -13.54 13.43 -2.34
C PHE A 24 -13.70 12.79 -0.95
N ALA A 25 -12.61 12.74 -0.18
CA ALA A 25 -12.62 12.24 1.17
C ALA A 25 -13.57 13.04 2.07
N LEU A 26 -13.49 14.38 2.01
CA LEU A 26 -14.33 15.29 2.78
C LEU A 26 -15.82 15.16 2.39
N SER A 27 -16.09 15.08 1.08
CA SER A 27 -17.46 14.92 0.57
C SER A 27 -18.11 13.61 1.01
N ASN A 28 -17.33 12.52 1.07
CA ASN A 28 -17.84 11.21 1.46
C ASN A 28 -17.78 10.92 2.96
N ALA A 29 -16.98 11.68 3.73
CA ALA A 29 -16.82 11.51 5.16
C ALA A 29 -17.97 12.12 5.98
N GLY A 30 -18.95 12.79 5.35
CA GLY A 30 -20.13 13.34 6.02
C GLY A 30 -20.89 12.24 6.76
N VAL A 31 -20.74 12.20 8.08
CA VAL A 31 -21.37 11.23 8.98
C VAL A 31 -22.16 11.99 10.05
N ARG A 32 -23.37 11.52 10.35
CA ARG A 32 -24.17 12.05 11.47
C ARG A 32 -23.59 11.57 12.79
N LEU A 33 -23.02 12.48 13.57
CA LEU A 33 -22.40 12.15 14.86
C LEU A 33 -23.41 11.62 15.89
N SER A 34 -24.69 11.96 15.75
CA SER A 34 -25.77 11.51 16.64
C SER A 34 -26.00 9.99 16.63
N VAL A 35 -25.61 9.29 15.57
CA VAL A 35 -25.85 7.84 15.41
C VAL A 35 -24.63 6.97 15.68
N ILE A 36 -23.51 7.55 16.16
CA ILE A 36 -22.26 6.80 16.37
C ILE A 36 -22.45 5.61 17.32
N GLY A 37 -23.18 5.79 18.42
CA GLY A 37 -23.37 4.73 19.42
C GLY A 37 -24.12 3.52 18.84
N GLU A 38 -25.22 3.77 18.11
CA GLU A 38 -26.03 2.73 17.47
C GLU A 38 -25.28 2.10 16.28
N ALA A 39 -24.57 2.94 15.54
CA ALA A 39 -23.76 2.50 14.38
C ALA A 39 -22.68 1.52 14.79
N LEU A 40 -21.94 1.77 15.88
CA LEU A 40 -20.88 0.88 16.36
C LEU A 40 -21.42 -0.48 16.84
N ALA A 41 -22.65 -0.56 17.33
CA ALA A 41 -23.28 -1.79 17.75
C ALA A 41 -23.92 -2.58 16.58
N SER A 42 -23.98 -1.98 15.40
CA SER A 42 -24.62 -2.59 14.23
C SER A 42 -23.81 -3.77 13.70
N PRO A 43 -24.44 -4.89 13.33
CA PRO A 43 -23.77 -6.04 12.70
C PRO A 43 -23.04 -5.66 11.41
N VAL A 44 -23.56 -4.67 10.67
CA VAL A 44 -22.93 -4.16 9.44
C VAL A 44 -21.60 -3.49 9.76
N SER A 45 -21.56 -2.61 10.77
CA SER A 45 -20.33 -1.95 11.21
C SER A 45 -19.27 -2.96 11.65
N LEU A 46 -19.68 -3.95 12.42
CA LEU A 46 -18.78 -5.00 12.88
C LEU A 46 -18.23 -5.82 11.71
N GLY A 47 -19.09 -6.23 10.78
CA GLY A 47 -18.68 -6.95 9.57
C GLY A 47 -17.71 -6.17 8.70
N VAL A 48 -17.98 -4.88 8.46
CA VAL A 48 -17.11 -3.99 7.69
C VAL A 48 -15.77 -3.80 8.40
N ALA A 49 -15.78 -3.52 9.70
CA ALA A 49 -14.54 -3.31 10.47
C ALA A 49 -13.67 -4.58 10.51
N LEU A 50 -14.26 -5.73 10.79
CA LEU A 50 -13.54 -7.02 10.79
C LEU A 50 -13.01 -7.36 9.38
N GLY A 51 -13.81 -7.16 8.34
CA GLY A 51 -13.38 -7.40 6.96
C GLY A 51 -12.17 -6.53 6.56
N LEU A 52 -12.17 -5.25 6.92
CA LEU A 52 -11.09 -4.32 6.61
C LEU A 52 -9.83 -4.59 7.44
N VAL A 53 -9.97 -4.76 8.74
CA VAL A 53 -8.83 -4.90 9.66
C VAL A 53 -8.28 -6.32 9.61
N VAL A 54 -9.12 -7.31 9.89
CA VAL A 54 -8.70 -8.71 10.02
C VAL A 54 -8.65 -9.40 8.66
N GLY A 55 -9.68 -9.25 7.84
CA GLY A 55 -9.80 -9.94 6.55
C GLY A 55 -8.68 -9.57 5.59
N LYS A 56 -8.40 -8.28 5.41
CA LYS A 56 -7.30 -7.83 4.53
C LYS A 56 -5.93 -8.19 5.08
N MET A 57 -5.70 -7.99 6.37
CA MET A 57 -4.42 -8.34 7.00
C MET A 57 -4.12 -9.83 6.88
N LEU A 58 -5.08 -10.68 7.22
CA LEU A 58 -4.93 -12.13 7.08
C LEU A 58 -4.81 -12.55 5.62
N GLY A 59 -5.62 -11.99 4.73
CA GLY A 59 -5.59 -12.28 3.31
C GLY A 59 -4.21 -11.97 2.72
N ILE A 60 -3.73 -10.74 2.86
CA ILE A 60 -2.43 -10.33 2.31
C ILE A 60 -1.30 -11.19 2.88
N THR A 61 -1.27 -11.39 4.21
CA THR A 61 -0.22 -12.17 4.85
C THR A 61 -0.26 -13.65 4.44
N ALA A 62 -1.46 -14.26 4.42
CA ALA A 62 -1.62 -15.67 4.08
C ALA A 62 -1.28 -15.96 2.61
N PHE A 63 -1.79 -15.14 1.67
CA PHE A 63 -1.49 -15.31 0.25
C PHE A 63 -0.02 -15.04 -0.06
N SER A 64 0.60 -14.04 0.57
CA SER A 64 2.03 -13.80 0.42
C SER A 64 2.86 -14.98 0.97
N ALA A 65 2.48 -15.50 2.14
CA ALA A 65 3.16 -16.66 2.72
C ALA A 65 2.97 -17.92 1.87
N ALA A 66 1.78 -18.13 1.33
CA ALA A 66 1.51 -19.25 0.41
C ALA A 66 2.36 -19.13 -0.86
N ALA A 67 2.42 -17.96 -1.50
CA ALA A 67 3.21 -17.73 -2.71
C ALA A 67 4.70 -18.02 -2.48
N VAL A 68 5.24 -17.58 -1.35
CA VAL A 68 6.65 -17.85 -1.00
C VAL A 68 6.88 -19.33 -0.71
N ARG A 69 5.99 -20.00 0.03
CA ARG A 69 6.12 -21.43 0.34
C ARG A 69 6.00 -22.35 -0.88
N LEU A 70 5.16 -21.96 -1.84
CA LEU A 70 4.99 -22.69 -3.10
C LEU A 70 6.12 -22.41 -4.10
N GLY A 71 7.09 -21.54 -3.75
CA GLY A 71 8.19 -21.18 -4.64
C GLY A 71 7.79 -20.30 -5.82
N LEU A 72 6.56 -19.74 -5.81
CA LEU A 72 6.05 -18.86 -6.85
C LEU A 72 6.62 -17.43 -6.75
N ALA A 73 7.07 -17.04 -5.56
CA ALA A 73 7.66 -15.74 -5.30
C ALA A 73 8.75 -15.84 -4.23
N ALA A 74 9.73 -14.94 -4.29
CA ALA A 74 10.73 -14.75 -3.23
C ALA A 74 10.49 -13.40 -2.54
N LEU A 75 10.78 -13.34 -1.24
CA LEU A 75 10.80 -12.05 -0.55
C LEU A 75 11.93 -11.20 -1.16
N PRO A 76 11.68 -9.92 -1.51
CA PRO A 76 12.74 -9.04 -1.97
C PRO A 76 13.88 -8.94 -0.95
N SER A 77 15.12 -8.82 -1.42
CA SER A 77 16.29 -8.66 -0.57
C SER A 77 16.11 -7.47 0.38
N GLY A 78 16.31 -7.69 1.68
CA GLY A 78 16.15 -6.66 2.72
C GLY A 78 14.73 -6.52 3.28
N VAL A 79 13.70 -7.15 2.72
CA VAL A 79 12.34 -7.13 3.27
C VAL A 79 12.17 -8.24 4.30
N THR A 80 11.77 -7.87 5.51
CA THR A 80 11.48 -8.83 6.57
C THR A 80 9.99 -9.20 6.60
N TRP A 81 9.66 -10.37 7.13
CA TRP A 81 8.26 -10.77 7.36
C TRP A 81 7.50 -9.77 8.23
N ARG A 82 8.20 -9.09 9.16
CA ARG A 82 7.62 -8.02 9.97
C ARG A 82 7.21 -6.81 9.14
N ALA A 83 8.07 -6.40 8.20
CA ALA A 83 7.76 -5.30 7.29
C ALA A 83 6.59 -5.65 6.37
N LEU A 84 6.55 -6.88 5.83
CA LEU A 84 5.42 -7.37 5.04
C LEU A 84 4.12 -7.36 5.86
N HIS A 85 4.16 -7.82 7.11
CA HIS A 85 3.00 -7.82 8.00
C HIS A 85 2.53 -6.40 8.33
N GLY A 86 3.47 -5.48 8.58
CA GLY A 86 3.14 -4.05 8.76
C GLY A 86 2.50 -3.43 7.52
N ALA A 87 3.00 -3.76 6.33
CA ALA A 87 2.40 -3.34 5.06
C ALA A 87 0.99 -3.95 4.86
N ALA A 88 0.78 -5.20 5.28
CA ALA A 88 -0.53 -5.85 5.25
C ALA A 88 -1.56 -5.12 6.13
N TRP A 89 -1.14 -4.60 7.30
CA TRP A 89 -1.97 -3.75 8.13
C TRP A 89 -2.31 -2.42 7.45
N LEU A 90 -1.34 -1.75 6.81
CA LEU A 90 -1.62 -0.54 6.02
C LEU A 90 -2.57 -0.82 4.85
N GLY A 91 -2.50 -2.01 4.26
CA GLY A 91 -3.45 -2.49 3.26
C GLY A 91 -4.90 -2.57 3.77
N GLY A 92 -5.10 -2.63 5.09
CA GLY A 92 -6.40 -2.53 5.74
C GLY A 92 -7.07 -1.16 5.63
N ILE A 93 -6.32 -0.10 5.28
CA ILE A 93 -6.87 1.23 5.04
C ILE A 93 -7.76 1.15 3.79
N GLY A 94 -9.06 1.20 4.00
CA GLY A 94 -10.04 1.06 2.92
C GLY A 94 -10.73 2.36 2.51
N PHE A 95 -10.33 3.48 3.08
CA PHE A 95 -11.03 4.76 3.12
C PHE A 95 -11.86 5.09 1.86
N THR A 96 -11.23 5.45 0.74
CA THR A 96 -11.95 5.96 -0.45
C THR A 96 -12.79 4.89 -1.14
N MET A 97 -12.21 3.73 -1.46
CA MET A 97 -12.90 2.66 -2.16
C MET A 97 -13.98 2.01 -1.29
N SER A 98 -13.71 1.82 0.00
CA SER A 98 -14.71 1.23 0.91
C SER A 98 -15.90 2.16 1.14
N LEU A 99 -15.69 3.49 1.20
CA LEU A 99 -16.78 4.46 1.29
C LEU A 99 -17.62 4.50 0.00
N PHE A 100 -16.96 4.44 -1.16
CA PHE A 100 -17.62 4.38 -2.44
C PHE A 100 -18.49 3.12 -2.59
N ILE A 101 -17.92 1.96 -2.27
CA ILE A 101 -18.64 0.68 -2.30
C ILE A 101 -19.81 0.68 -1.30
N ALA A 102 -19.61 1.23 -0.10
CA ALA A 102 -20.68 1.35 0.89
C ALA A 102 -21.82 2.25 0.38
N GLY A 103 -21.49 3.36 -0.29
CA GLY A 103 -22.47 4.24 -0.93
C GLY A 103 -23.31 3.52 -1.98
N LEU A 104 -22.67 2.70 -2.83
CA LEU A 104 -23.35 1.90 -3.85
C LEU A 104 -24.20 0.77 -3.24
N ALA A 105 -23.71 0.12 -2.17
CA ALA A 105 -24.35 -1.03 -1.56
C ALA A 105 -25.57 -0.65 -0.71
N PHE A 106 -25.48 0.45 0.04
CA PHE A 106 -26.49 0.83 1.02
C PHE A 106 -27.37 2.02 0.59
N GLY A 107 -26.96 2.77 -0.47
CA GLY A 107 -27.70 3.95 -0.92
C GLY A 107 -27.97 4.95 0.21
N ASP A 108 -29.19 5.51 0.26
CA ASP A 108 -29.61 6.47 1.29
C ASP A 108 -30.15 5.82 2.58
N SER A 109 -29.78 4.58 2.85
CA SER A 109 -30.25 3.86 4.05
C SER A 109 -29.45 4.26 5.32
N PRO A 110 -30.02 4.08 6.52
CA PRO A 110 -29.30 4.29 7.78
C PRO A 110 -28.05 3.42 7.94
N LEU A 111 -27.99 2.28 7.20
CA LEU A 111 -26.84 1.39 7.19
C LEU A 111 -25.60 2.02 6.55
N LEU A 112 -25.80 3.02 5.67
CA LEU A 112 -24.68 3.74 5.06
C LEU A 112 -23.88 4.53 6.12
N ASP A 113 -24.54 5.22 7.04
CA ASP A 113 -23.86 5.96 8.11
C ASP A 113 -23.07 4.99 9.02
N ALA A 114 -23.66 3.83 9.34
CA ALA A 114 -23.01 2.78 10.11
C ALA A 114 -21.77 2.22 9.39
N ALA A 115 -21.88 1.95 8.08
CA ALA A 115 -20.75 1.49 7.28
C ALA A 115 -19.64 2.54 7.17
N LYS A 116 -19.98 3.82 6.98
CA LYS A 116 -19.01 4.93 6.93
C LYS A 116 -18.22 5.05 8.24
N ILE A 117 -18.90 5.01 9.39
CA ILE A 117 -18.27 5.05 10.71
C ILE A 117 -17.31 3.87 10.88
N ALA A 118 -17.75 2.67 10.50
CA ALA A 118 -16.92 1.47 10.57
C ALA A 118 -15.67 1.58 9.67
N VAL A 119 -15.81 2.06 8.44
CA VAL A 119 -14.69 2.25 7.50
C VAL A 119 -13.68 3.25 8.05
N LEU A 120 -14.13 4.40 8.58
CA LEU A 120 -13.26 5.42 9.13
C LEU A 120 -12.52 4.91 10.38
N GLY A 121 -13.24 4.28 11.30
CA GLY A 121 -12.66 3.70 12.51
C GLY A 121 -11.66 2.58 12.20
N ALA A 122 -12.05 1.63 11.36
CA ALA A 122 -11.19 0.52 10.94
C ALA A 122 -9.93 1.00 10.23
N SER A 123 -10.06 1.97 9.31
CA SER A 123 -8.92 2.55 8.59
C SER A 123 -7.94 3.25 9.52
N THR A 124 -8.44 3.98 10.52
CA THR A 124 -7.62 4.64 11.52
C THR A 124 -6.85 3.61 12.37
N VAL A 125 -7.53 2.59 12.86
CA VAL A 125 -6.91 1.51 13.65
C VAL A 125 -5.86 0.77 12.81
N ALA A 126 -6.19 0.38 11.59
CA ALA A 126 -5.27 -0.31 10.69
C ALA A 126 -4.04 0.54 10.37
N GLY A 127 -4.23 1.83 10.11
CA GLY A 127 -3.15 2.78 9.85
C GLY A 127 -2.21 2.95 11.05
N LEU A 128 -2.75 3.13 12.24
CA LEU A 128 -1.96 3.27 13.47
C LEU A 128 -1.15 2.01 13.78
N ILE A 129 -1.77 0.84 13.71
CA ILE A 129 -1.09 -0.44 13.97
C ILE A 129 0.00 -0.69 12.91
N GLY A 130 -0.32 -0.52 11.63
CA GLY A 130 0.63 -0.67 10.53
C GLY A 130 1.82 0.28 10.67
N PHE A 131 1.57 1.55 10.99
CA PHE A 131 2.60 2.55 11.24
C PHE A 131 3.52 2.16 12.38
N VAL A 132 2.97 1.73 13.53
CA VAL A 132 3.77 1.30 14.69
C VAL A 132 4.64 0.09 14.36
N ILE A 133 4.09 -0.90 13.64
CA ILE A 133 4.83 -2.09 13.23
C ILE A 133 5.97 -1.72 12.29
N LEU A 134 5.72 -0.89 11.27
CA LEU A 134 6.75 -0.48 10.31
C LEU A 134 7.84 0.36 10.99
N ARG A 135 7.46 1.29 11.86
CA ARG A 135 8.43 2.11 12.59
C ARG A 135 9.36 1.28 13.50
N ARG A 136 8.90 0.11 13.95
CA ARG A 136 9.69 -0.83 14.76
C ARG A 136 10.40 -1.90 13.93
N SER A 137 10.13 -1.95 12.61
CA SER A 137 10.88 -2.84 11.71
C SER A 137 12.24 -2.21 11.40
N PRO A 138 13.33 -3.01 11.38
CA PRO A 138 14.63 -2.51 10.95
C PRO A 138 14.49 -1.92 9.54
N ALA A 139 15.16 -0.78 9.32
CA ALA A 139 15.13 -0.11 8.03
C ALA A 139 15.55 -1.10 6.95
N VAL A 140 14.73 -1.24 5.92
CA VAL A 140 15.10 -1.93 4.69
C VAL A 140 16.22 -1.10 4.10
N THR A 141 17.47 -1.52 4.27
CA THR A 141 18.58 -0.99 3.49
C THR A 141 18.33 -1.49 2.08
N ALA A 142 17.69 -0.67 1.27
CA ALA A 142 17.68 -0.84 -0.17
C ALA A 142 19.13 -0.61 -0.60
N GLU A 143 19.95 -1.64 -0.50
CA GLU A 143 21.18 -1.73 -1.24
C GLU A 143 20.73 -1.81 -2.69
N GLN A 144 20.67 -0.64 -3.30
CA GLN A 144 20.48 -0.47 -4.72
C GLN A 144 21.65 -1.20 -5.36
N GLY A 145 21.41 -2.43 -5.78
CA GLY A 145 22.26 -3.12 -6.74
C GLY A 145 22.16 -2.43 -8.10
N VAL A 146 22.55 -1.16 -8.15
CA VAL A 146 23.04 -0.54 -9.36
C VAL A 146 24.47 -1.06 -9.48
N PRO A 147 24.78 -1.94 -10.43
CA PRO A 147 26.16 -2.31 -10.69
C PRO A 147 26.89 -1.00 -10.95
N ASP A 148 27.92 -0.73 -10.15
CA ASP A 148 28.78 0.42 -10.32
C ASP A 148 29.29 0.42 -11.77
N GLU A 149 28.91 1.40 -12.57
CA GLU A 149 29.38 1.56 -13.95
C GLU A 149 30.91 1.60 -14.00
N GLY A 150 31.58 1.91 -12.90
CA GLY A 150 33.02 1.83 -12.72
C GLY A 150 33.58 0.41 -12.89
N GLN A 151 32.85 -0.62 -12.47
CA GLN A 151 33.30 -2.01 -12.62
C GLN A 151 33.14 -2.54 -14.05
N ARG A 152 32.14 -2.08 -14.80
CA ARG A 152 31.99 -2.42 -16.23
C ARG A 152 33.10 -1.83 -17.07
N ASN A 153 33.43 -0.57 -16.87
CA ASN A 153 34.52 0.11 -17.60
C ASN A 153 35.89 -0.45 -17.25
N GLY A 154 36.08 -0.99 -16.04
CA GLY A 154 37.30 -1.69 -15.63
C GLY A 154 37.51 -3.04 -16.32
N ALA A 155 36.43 -3.80 -16.48
CA ALA A 155 36.46 -5.11 -17.16
C ALA A 155 36.68 -4.96 -18.66
N GLU A 156 36.07 -3.97 -19.30
CA GLU A 156 36.27 -3.72 -20.75
C GLU A 156 37.68 -3.25 -21.08
N ARG A 157 38.31 -2.43 -20.22
CA ARG A 157 39.69 -1.98 -20.38
C ARG A 157 40.69 -3.13 -20.21
N SER A 158 40.43 -4.05 -19.28
CA SER A 158 41.30 -5.21 -19.06
C SER A 158 41.27 -6.21 -20.23
N THR A 159 40.16 -6.34 -20.95
CA THR A 159 40.07 -7.20 -22.14
C THR A 159 40.70 -6.59 -23.37
N ASP A 160 40.69 -5.25 -23.51
CA ASP A 160 41.30 -4.56 -24.66
C ASP A 160 42.85 -4.52 -24.55
N ASP A 161 43.36 -4.34 -23.32
CA ASP A 161 44.83 -4.40 -23.07
C ASP A 161 45.39 -5.82 -23.27
N GLY A 162 44.65 -6.88 -22.88
CA GLY A 162 45.03 -8.27 -23.12
C GLY A 162 45.08 -8.63 -24.59
N ALA A 163 44.19 -8.08 -25.40
CA ALA A 163 44.15 -8.32 -26.84
C ALA A 163 45.33 -7.66 -27.62
N ARG A 164 45.80 -6.52 -27.13
CA ARG A 164 46.94 -5.80 -27.73
C ARG A 164 48.28 -6.42 -27.39
N ALA A 165 48.42 -7.12 -26.26
CA ALA A 165 49.67 -7.75 -25.82
C ALA A 165 49.99 -9.05 -26.55
N VAL A 166 49.00 -9.69 -27.18
CA VAL A 166 49.18 -10.97 -27.89
C VAL A 166 49.44 -10.79 -29.38
N GLY A 167 49.35 -9.57 -29.92
CA GLY A 167 49.50 -9.24 -31.36
C GLY A 167 50.83 -8.59 -31.75
N SER A 168 51.87 -8.60 -30.88
CA SER A 168 53.23 -8.02 -31.17
C SER A 168 54.32 -9.07 -31.25
#